data_ab4ae0d8830dc6780305185d958ac173
#
_entry.id   ab4ae0d8830dc6780305185d958ac173
#
_cell.length_a   1.000
_cell.length_b   1.000
_cell.length_c   1.000
_cell.angle_alpha   90.00
_cell.angle_beta   90.00
_cell.angle_gamma   90.00
#
_symmetry.space_group_name_H-M   'P 1'
#
loop_
_entity.id
_entity.type
_entity.pdbx_description
1 polymer ?
#
loop_
_entity_poly.entity_id
_entity_poly.type
_entity_poly.pdbx_seq_one_letter_code
_entity_poly.pdbx_strand_id
1 'polypeptide(L)'
;MKMNNFTRNNYSELLQFELEDTVSENVKRCVAQSGYTAEELSYRTNLSVATINRLKAGQNLSIQGICALAEALGKSWRVFFA
;
A
#
# COMPACT_ATOMS: atom_id res chain seq x y z
N MET A 1 5.37 -26.80 22.07
CA MET A 1 4.63 -25.54 22.17
C MET A 1 5.39 -24.37 21.57
N LYS A 2 6.56 -24.09 22.09
CA LYS A 2 7.35 -22.97 21.60
C LYS A 2 7.74 -23.14 20.14
N MET A 3 8.06 -24.36 19.75
CA MET A 3 8.44 -24.64 18.37
C MET A 3 7.31 -24.34 17.40
N ASN A 4 6.09 -24.73 17.78
CA ASN A 4 4.93 -24.46 16.94
C ASN A 4 4.66 -22.98 16.82
N ASN A 5 4.80 -22.26 17.94
CA ASN A 5 4.62 -20.80 17.91
C ASN A 5 5.66 -20.13 17.03
N PHE A 6 6.89 -20.59 17.13
CA PHE A 6 7.97 -20.06 16.33
C PHE A 6 7.72 -20.27 14.84
N THR A 7 7.29 -21.47 14.47
CA THR A 7 6.99 -21.79 13.08
C THR A 7 5.86 -20.92 12.55
N ARG A 8 4.82 -20.71 13.35
CA ARG A 8 3.71 -19.86 12.96
C ARG A 8 4.15 -18.42 12.74
N ASN A 9 5.01 -17.92 13.63
CA ASN A 9 5.49 -16.54 13.50
C ASN A 9 6.29 -16.37 12.22
N ASN A 10 7.16 -17.32 11.89
CA ASN A 10 7.92 -17.27 10.66
C ASN A 10 7.01 -17.29 9.44
N TYR A 11 6.01 -18.14 9.46
CA TYR A 11 5.07 -18.23 8.36
C TYR A 11 4.32 -16.92 8.16
N SER A 12 3.89 -16.32 9.27
CA SER A 12 3.18 -15.05 9.22
C SER A 12 4.05 -13.94 8.66
N GLU A 13 5.31 -13.91 9.04
CA GLU A 13 6.23 -12.91 8.52
C GLU A 13 6.43 -13.05 7.02
N LEU A 14 6.58 -14.28 6.53
CA LEU A 14 6.73 -14.52 5.09
C LEU A 14 5.50 -14.07 4.32
N LEU A 15 4.32 -14.39 4.83
CA LEU A 15 3.08 -13.95 4.20
C LEU A 15 2.98 -12.44 4.19
N GLN A 16 3.38 -11.81 5.27
CA GLN A 16 3.34 -10.35 5.36
C GLN A 16 4.26 -9.71 4.33
N PHE A 17 5.47 -10.22 4.17
CA PHE A 17 6.39 -9.71 3.17
C PHE A 17 5.82 -9.85 1.77
N GLU A 18 5.24 -10.99 1.45
CA GLU A 18 4.66 -11.20 0.13
C GLU A 18 3.51 -10.25 -0.14
N LEU A 19 2.65 -10.04 0.85
CA LEU A 19 1.54 -9.11 0.71
C LEU A 19 2.03 -7.67 0.54
N GLU A 20 3.02 -7.27 1.32
CA GLU A 20 3.56 -5.92 1.22
C GLU A 20 4.20 -5.68 -0.13
N ASP A 21 4.94 -6.66 -0.67
CA ASP A 21 5.52 -6.55 -1.99
C ASP A 21 4.45 -6.38 -3.05
N THR A 22 3.41 -7.22 -2.98
CA THR A 22 2.32 -7.16 -3.95
C THR A 22 1.62 -5.81 -3.90
N VAL A 23 1.28 -5.35 -2.70
CA VAL A 23 0.60 -4.07 -2.54
C VAL A 23 1.48 -2.93 -3.00
N SER A 24 2.75 -2.95 -2.61
CA SER A 24 3.71 -1.91 -3.00
C SER A 24 3.80 -1.78 -4.52
N GLU A 25 3.95 -2.89 -5.23
CA GLU A 25 4.03 -2.87 -6.69
C GLU A 25 2.74 -2.39 -7.32
N ASN A 26 1.61 -2.82 -6.78
CA ASN A 26 0.31 -2.40 -7.30
C ASN A 26 0.07 -0.92 -7.08
N VAL A 27 0.44 -0.40 -5.91
CA VAL A 27 0.32 1.03 -5.64
C VAL A 27 1.17 1.83 -6.61
N LYS A 28 2.43 1.46 -6.78
CA LYS A 28 3.32 2.14 -7.70
C LYS A 28 2.76 2.17 -9.12
N ARG A 29 2.27 1.03 -9.58
CA ARG A 29 1.71 0.92 -10.93
C ARG A 29 0.47 1.79 -11.08
N CYS A 30 -0.46 1.71 -10.15
CA CYS A 30 -1.70 2.45 -10.24
C CYS A 30 -1.46 3.96 -10.18
N VAL A 31 -0.54 4.41 -9.33
CA VAL A 31 -0.20 5.82 -9.25
C VAL A 31 0.44 6.27 -10.57
N ALA A 32 1.38 5.50 -11.08
CA ALA A 32 2.04 5.84 -12.35
C ALA A 32 1.03 5.92 -13.50
N GLN A 33 0.10 4.98 -13.55
CA GLN A 33 -0.91 4.96 -14.60
C GLN A 33 -1.91 6.11 -14.49
N SER A 34 -2.11 6.63 -13.29
CA SER A 34 -3.08 7.70 -13.08
C SER A 34 -2.64 9.02 -13.67
N GLY A 35 -1.35 9.24 -13.80
CA GLY A 35 -0.79 10.51 -14.26
C GLY A 35 -0.86 11.62 -13.23
N TYR A 36 -1.34 11.39 -12.04
CA TYR A 36 -1.41 12.41 -10.99
C TYR A 36 -0.05 12.65 -10.37
N THR A 37 0.24 13.92 -10.07
CA THR A 37 1.41 14.29 -9.29
C THR A 37 1.17 14.01 -7.82
N ALA A 38 2.25 14.03 -7.03
CA ALA A 38 2.14 13.86 -5.58
C ALA A 38 1.27 14.97 -4.97
N GLU A 39 1.41 16.18 -5.49
CA GLU A 39 0.61 17.33 -5.02
C GLU A 39 -0.87 17.13 -5.32
N GLU A 40 -1.18 16.65 -6.51
CA GLU A 40 -2.57 16.37 -6.87
C GLU A 40 -3.16 15.27 -6.00
N LEU A 41 -2.39 14.22 -5.74
CA LEU A 41 -2.85 13.14 -4.86
C LEU A 41 -2.99 13.62 -3.42
N SER A 42 -2.09 14.49 -2.97
CA SER A 42 -2.21 15.10 -1.65
C SER A 42 -3.54 15.84 -1.52
N TYR A 43 -3.87 16.63 -2.52
CA TYR A 43 -5.13 17.38 -2.53
C TYR A 43 -6.34 16.44 -2.53
N ARG A 44 -6.30 15.39 -3.35
CA ARG A 44 -7.44 14.47 -3.48
C ARG A 44 -7.62 13.56 -2.28
N THR A 45 -6.53 13.19 -1.63
CA THR A 45 -6.58 12.26 -0.50
C THR A 45 -6.62 12.94 0.85
N ASN A 46 -6.31 14.23 0.87
CA ASN A 46 -6.13 14.99 2.11
C ASN A 46 -4.95 14.47 2.95
N LEU A 47 -4.03 13.77 2.33
CA LEU A 47 -2.78 13.32 2.95
C LEU A 47 -1.67 14.27 2.54
N SER A 48 -0.63 14.37 3.36
CA SER A 48 0.50 15.26 3.03
C SER A 48 1.28 14.71 1.82
N VAL A 49 1.96 15.61 1.12
CA VAL A 49 2.83 15.21 0.01
C VAL A 49 3.88 14.19 0.49
N ALA A 50 4.42 14.39 1.68
CA ALA A 50 5.39 13.44 2.24
C ALA A 50 4.78 12.05 2.39
N THR A 51 3.54 11.97 2.87
CA THR A 51 2.83 10.70 3.01
C THR A 51 2.59 10.07 1.64
N ILE A 52 2.17 10.87 0.67
CA ILE A 52 1.99 10.38 -0.70
C ILE A 52 3.29 9.81 -1.25
N ASN A 53 4.40 10.51 -1.05
CA ASN A 53 5.69 10.04 -1.55
C ASN A 53 6.09 8.71 -0.90
N ARG A 54 5.79 8.53 0.38
CA ARG A 54 6.04 7.26 1.05
C ARG A 54 5.18 6.14 0.47
N LEU A 55 3.92 6.42 0.22
CA LEU A 55 3.03 5.43 -0.40
C LEU A 55 3.52 5.05 -1.79
N LYS A 56 3.94 6.05 -2.58
CA LYS A 56 4.50 5.81 -3.91
C LYS A 56 5.76 4.96 -3.87
N ALA A 57 6.52 5.07 -2.81
CA ALA A 57 7.74 4.28 -2.63
C ALA A 57 7.46 2.91 -2.00
N GLY A 58 6.22 2.63 -1.67
CA GLY A 58 5.85 1.37 -1.02
C GLY A 58 6.20 1.33 0.45
N GLN A 59 6.37 2.49 1.07
CA GLN A 59 6.71 2.60 2.49
C GLN A 59 5.48 3.00 3.28
N ASN A 60 5.43 2.56 4.54
CA ASN A 60 4.35 2.93 5.46
C ASN A 60 2.97 2.68 4.87
N LEU A 61 2.81 1.53 4.24
CA LEU A 61 1.52 1.14 3.70
C LEU A 61 0.55 0.90 4.85
N SER A 62 -0.47 1.74 4.93
CA SER A 62 -1.50 1.62 5.95
C SER A 62 -2.84 1.43 5.25
N ILE A 63 -3.78 0.81 5.97
CA ILE A 63 -5.12 0.63 5.43
C ILE A 63 -5.74 1.98 5.08
N GLN A 64 -5.54 2.96 5.94
CA GLN A 64 -6.05 4.31 5.70
C GLN A 64 -5.49 4.91 4.43
N GLY A 65 -4.17 4.81 4.24
CA GLY A 65 -3.51 5.33 3.04
C GLY A 65 -3.95 4.61 1.79
N ILE A 66 -4.06 3.29 1.86
CA ILE A 66 -4.50 2.46 0.73
C ILE A 66 -5.94 2.83 0.34
N CYS A 67 -6.83 2.95 1.32
CA CYS A 67 -8.22 3.29 1.04
C CYS A 67 -8.36 4.71 0.48
N ALA A 68 -7.62 5.66 1.04
CA ALA A 68 -7.65 7.04 0.56
C ALA A 68 -7.15 7.12 -0.88
N LEU A 69 -6.08 6.38 -1.18
CA LEU A 69 -5.52 6.37 -2.52
C LEU A 69 -6.48 5.71 -3.51
N ALA A 70 -7.08 4.59 -3.14
CA ALA A 70 -8.06 3.92 -4.00
C ALA A 70 -9.22 4.85 -4.33
N GLU A 71 -9.74 5.54 -3.33
CA GLU A 71 -10.83 6.49 -3.52
C GLU A 71 -10.42 7.61 -4.46
N ALA A 72 -9.24 8.18 -4.26
CA ALA A 72 -8.75 9.27 -5.09
C ALA A 72 -8.56 8.82 -6.54
N LEU A 73 -8.21 7.56 -6.77
CA LEU A 73 -7.99 7.02 -8.10
C LEU A 73 -9.27 6.44 -8.73
N GLY A 74 -10.37 6.46 -7.99
CA GLY A 74 -11.64 5.91 -8.48
C GLY A 74 -11.61 4.40 -8.63
N LYS A 75 -10.85 3.70 -7.79
CA LYS A 75 -10.67 2.26 -7.86
C LYS A 75 -11.09 1.61 -6.55
N SER A 76 -11.43 0.32 -6.64
CA SER A 76 -11.62 -0.46 -5.42
C SER A 76 -10.25 -0.72 -4.77
N TRP A 77 -10.21 -0.70 -3.44
CA TRP A 77 -8.97 -1.01 -2.71
C TRP A 77 -8.45 -2.41 -3.08
N ARG A 78 -9.33 -3.28 -3.56
CA ARG A 78 -8.97 -4.65 -3.92
C ARG A 78 -7.93 -4.73 -5.03
N VAL A 79 -7.88 -3.73 -5.90
CA VAL A 79 -6.91 -3.73 -7.00
C VAL A 79 -5.49 -3.71 -6.50
N PHE A 80 -5.27 -3.19 -5.28
CA PHE A 80 -3.93 -3.14 -4.73
C PHE A 80 -3.48 -4.49 -4.16
N PHE A 81 -4.41 -5.40 -3.95
CA PHE A 81 -4.12 -6.72 -3.39
C PHE A 81 -4.19 -7.83 -4.44
N ALA A 82 -4.49 -7.50 -5.65
CA ALA A 82 -4.54 -8.48 -6.74
C ALA A 82 -3.12 -8.76 -7.32
#